data_779a49025fb63ab8ebdfd3f59b594732
#
_entry.id   779a49025fb63ab8ebdfd3f59b594732
#
_cell.length_a   1.000
_cell.length_b   1.000
_cell.length_c   1.000
_cell.angle_alpha   90.00
_cell.angle_beta   90.00
_cell.angle_gamma   90.00
#
_symmetry.space_group_name_H-M   'P 1'
#
loop_
_entity.id
_entity.type
_entity.pdbx_description
1 polymer ?
#
loop_
_entity_poly.entity_id
_entity_poly.type
_entity_poly.pdbx_seq_one_letter_code
_entity_poly.pdbx_strand_id
1 'polypeptide(L)'
;MAKYFRDLGFETIDADDIVHEIIPEDERRRLAKVVFNNPAARKELEARVHPIVKERIESFIASRTKWPPIVVVPLLFEVGWEGLFGKVITVISPVDLQIERMCSTRGYTKDEAEKRIASQMPTEEKAVRSDFVIVNDSTIEKLKEKIAFLAEEIRKEFKGE
;
A
#
# COMPACT_ATOMS: atom_id res chain seq x y z
N MET A 1 -7.24 -3.72 -3.11
CA MET A 1 -6.27 -4.82 -3.20
C MET A 1 -6.40 -5.77 -2.01
N ALA A 2 -6.20 -5.31 -0.77
CA ALA A 2 -6.36 -6.11 0.45
C ALA A 2 -7.66 -6.95 0.48
N LYS A 3 -8.80 -6.36 0.08
CA LYS A 3 -10.09 -7.07 0.02
C LYS A 3 -10.03 -8.37 -0.79
N TYR A 4 -9.37 -8.36 -1.95
CA TYR A 4 -9.32 -9.55 -2.82
C TYR A 4 -8.45 -10.67 -2.22
N PHE A 5 -7.37 -10.35 -1.53
CA PHE A 5 -6.61 -11.34 -0.77
C PHE A 5 -7.43 -11.88 0.42
N ARG A 6 -8.20 -11.04 1.09
CA ARG A 6 -9.15 -11.47 2.14
C ARG A 6 -10.18 -12.46 1.64
N ASP A 7 -10.78 -12.16 0.48
CA ASP A 7 -11.78 -13.05 -0.17
C ASP A 7 -11.17 -14.43 -0.53
N LEU A 8 -9.84 -14.48 -0.71
CA LEU A 8 -9.07 -15.72 -0.92
C LEU A 8 -8.57 -16.36 0.40
N GLY A 9 -8.96 -15.85 1.56
CA GLY A 9 -8.64 -16.43 2.88
C GLY A 9 -7.29 -16.03 3.45
N PHE A 10 -6.63 -14.99 2.94
CA PHE A 10 -5.48 -14.36 3.56
C PHE A 10 -5.90 -13.35 4.63
N GLU A 11 -5.18 -13.29 5.72
CA GLU A 11 -5.34 -12.21 6.67
C GLU A 11 -4.63 -10.97 6.17
N THR A 12 -5.27 -9.81 6.32
CA THR A 12 -4.76 -8.56 5.75
C THR A 12 -4.85 -7.42 6.74
N ILE A 13 -3.83 -6.56 6.76
CA ILE A 13 -3.83 -5.28 7.47
C ILE A 13 -3.41 -4.17 6.50
N ASP A 14 -3.95 -2.98 6.69
CA ASP A 14 -3.60 -1.80 5.91
C ASP A 14 -2.97 -0.75 6.82
N ALA A 15 -1.79 -0.24 6.46
CA ALA A 15 -1.09 0.78 7.23
C ALA A 15 -1.89 2.07 7.34
N ASP A 16 -2.65 2.45 6.31
CA ASP A 16 -3.52 3.62 6.35
C ASP A 16 -4.67 3.43 7.35
N ASP A 17 -5.24 2.22 7.44
CA ASP A 17 -6.28 1.91 8.44
C ASP A 17 -5.71 2.04 9.87
N ILE A 18 -4.47 1.59 10.12
CA ILE A 18 -3.80 1.77 11.42
C ILE A 18 -3.65 3.25 11.74
N VAL A 19 -3.19 4.07 10.77
CA VAL A 19 -3.09 5.53 10.95
C VAL A 19 -4.45 6.14 11.27
N HIS A 20 -5.51 5.65 10.64
CA HIS A 20 -6.87 6.10 10.89
C HIS A 20 -7.38 5.77 12.30
N GLU A 21 -6.93 4.67 12.89
CA GLU A 21 -7.22 4.33 14.28
C GLU A 21 -6.43 5.18 15.28
N ILE A 22 -5.16 5.51 14.97
CA ILE A 22 -4.27 6.26 15.85
C ILE A 22 -4.64 7.74 15.89
N ILE A 23 -4.98 8.33 14.73
CA ILE A 23 -5.29 9.75 14.60
C ILE A 23 -6.77 9.93 14.28
N PRO A 24 -7.56 10.53 15.18
CA PRO A 24 -8.97 10.84 14.94
C PRO A 24 -9.18 11.69 13.68
N GLU A 25 -10.34 11.54 13.05
CA GLU A 25 -10.63 12.18 11.75
C GLU A 25 -10.51 13.70 11.76
N ASP A 26 -10.98 14.34 12.83
CA ASP A 26 -10.90 15.79 13.01
C ASP A 26 -9.44 16.27 13.13
N GLU A 27 -8.61 15.54 13.85
CA GLU A 27 -7.18 15.82 13.95
C GLU A 27 -6.48 15.60 12.60
N ARG A 28 -6.79 14.53 11.87
CA ARG A 28 -6.24 14.28 10.51
C ARG A 28 -6.56 15.42 9.55
N ARG A 29 -7.80 15.93 9.58
CA ARG A 29 -8.20 17.07 8.74
C ARG A 29 -7.41 18.34 9.06
N ARG A 30 -7.10 18.59 10.34
CA ARG A 30 -6.25 19.71 10.76
C ARG A 30 -4.81 19.51 10.32
N LEU A 31 -4.25 18.32 10.59
CA LEU A 31 -2.89 17.98 10.23
C LEU A 31 -2.67 18.00 8.73
N ALA A 32 -3.59 17.50 7.91
CA ALA A 32 -3.49 17.50 6.46
C ALA A 32 -3.23 18.91 5.89
N LYS A 33 -3.89 19.94 6.44
CA LYS A 33 -3.67 21.33 6.03
C LYS A 33 -2.30 21.87 6.40
N VAL A 34 -1.77 21.42 7.54
CA VAL A 34 -0.46 21.86 8.05
C VAL A 34 0.67 21.15 7.32
N VAL A 35 0.60 19.81 7.20
CA VAL A 35 1.67 18.97 6.63
C VAL A 35 1.76 19.12 5.10
N PHE A 36 0.67 19.50 4.43
CA PHE A 36 0.67 19.67 2.96
C PHE A 36 1.67 20.74 2.50
N ASN A 37 1.82 21.83 3.28
CA ASN A 37 2.69 22.95 2.95
C ASN A 37 3.91 23.09 3.86
N ASN A 38 4.11 22.15 4.81
CA ASN A 38 5.19 22.23 5.79
C ASN A 38 5.92 20.88 5.92
N PRO A 39 7.05 20.68 5.22
CA PRO A 39 7.84 19.44 5.28
C PRO A 39 8.35 19.10 6.69
N ALA A 40 8.64 20.11 7.52
CA ALA A 40 9.09 19.87 8.90
C ALA A 40 7.97 19.29 9.76
N ALA A 41 6.76 19.88 9.67
CA ALA A 41 5.58 19.36 10.39
C ALA A 41 5.19 17.95 9.90
N ARG A 42 5.35 17.68 8.60
CA ARG A 42 5.15 16.34 8.05
C ARG A 42 6.12 15.34 8.66
N LYS A 43 7.41 15.66 8.68
CA LYS A 43 8.46 14.80 9.27
C LYS A 43 8.23 14.54 10.76
N GLU A 44 7.78 15.54 11.51
CA GLU A 44 7.45 15.39 12.93
C GLU A 44 6.26 14.44 13.13
N LEU A 45 5.20 14.58 12.33
CA LEU A 45 4.05 13.68 12.37
C LEU A 45 4.46 12.23 12.02
N GLU A 46 5.23 12.05 10.95
CA GLU A 46 5.75 10.75 10.54
C GLU A 46 6.60 10.11 11.65
N ALA A 47 7.48 10.87 12.30
CA ALA A 47 8.30 10.38 13.41
C ALA A 47 7.48 9.90 14.62
N ARG A 48 6.30 10.46 14.84
CA ARG A 48 5.36 10.02 15.90
C ARG A 48 4.55 8.80 15.50
N VAL A 49 4.13 8.72 14.24
CA VAL A 49 3.16 7.71 13.77
C VAL A 49 3.86 6.43 13.31
N HIS A 50 4.99 6.54 12.60
CA HIS A 50 5.69 5.39 12.03
C HIS A 50 6.06 4.31 13.06
N PRO A 51 6.60 4.63 14.26
CA PRO A 51 6.91 3.59 15.24
C PRO A 51 5.69 2.77 15.67
N ILE A 52 4.54 3.43 15.86
CA ILE A 52 3.30 2.77 16.29
C ILE A 52 2.75 1.88 15.17
N VAL A 53 2.75 2.39 13.93
CA VAL A 53 2.31 1.61 12.76
C VAL A 53 3.21 0.39 12.57
N LYS A 54 4.53 0.57 12.68
CA LYS A 54 5.50 -0.51 12.54
C LYS A 54 5.29 -1.60 13.60
N GLU A 55 5.15 -1.24 14.87
CA GLU A 55 4.89 -2.17 15.96
C GLU A 55 3.59 -2.97 15.74
N ARG A 56 2.52 -2.30 15.27
CA ARG A 56 1.25 -2.95 14.94
C ARG A 56 1.40 -3.96 13.80
N ILE A 57 2.15 -3.59 12.74
CA ILE A 57 2.44 -4.48 11.62
C ILE A 57 3.26 -5.69 12.09
N GLU A 58 4.33 -5.49 12.85
CA GLU A 58 5.19 -6.57 13.37
C GLU A 58 4.38 -7.52 14.27
N SER A 59 3.55 -6.98 15.16
CA SER A 59 2.65 -7.78 16.01
C SER A 59 1.64 -8.57 15.20
N PHE A 60 1.09 -7.96 14.14
CA PHE A 60 0.18 -8.64 13.24
C PHE A 60 0.86 -9.79 12.49
N ILE A 61 2.07 -9.59 11.98
CA ILE A 61 2.85 -10.62 11.30
C ILE A 61 3.15 -11.77 12.26
N ALA A 62 3.60 -11.48 13.48
CA ALA A 62 3.93 -12.49 14.48
C ALA A 62 2.74 -13.35 14.93
N SER A 63 1.51 -12.84 14.83
CA SER A 63 0.30 -13.56 15.25
C SER A 63 -0.24 -14.55 14.21
N ARG A 64 0.36 -14.67 13.03
CA ARG A 64 -0.18 -15.47 11.92
C ARG A 64 0.30 -16.91 11.93
N THR A 65 -0.58 -17.83 11.56
CA THR A 65 -0.33 -19.27 11.63
C THR A 65 -0.67 -20.06 10.38
N LYS A 66 -1.64 -19.65 9.58
CA LYS A 66 -2.14 -20.45 8.46
C LYS A 66 -1.48 -20.12 7.12
N TRP A 67 -1.46 -18.85 6.75
CA TRP A 67 -0.87 -18.32 5.52
C TRP A 67 -0.06 -17.08 5.84
N PRO A 68 0.95 -16.73 5.06
CA PRO A 68 1.64 -15.46 5.26
C PRO A 68 0.63 -14.31 5.16
N PRO A 69 0.63 -13.38 6.13
CA PRO A 69 -0.30 -12.25 6.11
C PRO A 69 0.05 -11.27 5.00
N ILE A 70 -0.94 -10.60 4.48
CA ILE A 70 -0.77 -9.53 3.48
C ILE A 70 -0.85 -8.18 4.20
N VAL A 71 0.22 -7.42 4.11
CA VAL A 71 0.30 -6.06 4.66
C VAL A 71 0.28 -5.06 3.52
N VAL A 72 -0.65 -4.12 3.54
CA VAL A 72 -0.72 -3.03 2.55
C VAL A 72 0.00 -1.81 3.10
N VAL A 73 1.04 -1.37 2.40
CA VAL A 73 1.81 -0.17 2.74
C VAL A 73 1.97 0.68 1.48
N PRO A 74 1.20 1.75 1.29
CA PRO A 74 1.21 2.53 0.04
C PRO A 74 2.56 3.16 -0.31
N LEU A 75 3.32 3.57 0.71
CA LEU A 75 4.63 4.23 0.56
C LEU A 75 5.78 3.36 1.07
N LEU A 76 5.71 2.04 0.86
CA LEU A 76 6.63 1.05 1.41
C LEU A 76 8.11 1.40 1.18
N PHE A 77 8.45 1.70 -0.06
CA PHE A 77 9.82 2.01 -0.46
C PHE A 77 10.27 3.40 -0.03
N GLU A 78 9.35 4.35 -0.04
CA GLU A 78 9.61 5.73 0.38
C GLU A 78 9.95 5.83 1.88
N VAL A 79 9.37 4.94 2.70
CA VAL A 79 9.66 4.88 4.13
C VAL A 79 10.75 3.86 4.48
N GLY A 80 11.24 3.08 3.51
CA GLY A 80 12.32 2.11 3.69
C GLY A 80 11.93 0.89 4.54
N TRP A 81 10.69 0.42 4.43
CA TRP A 81 10.19 -0.69 5.26
C TRP A 81 10.16 -2.04 4.54
N GLU A 82 10.66 -2.12 3.33
CA GLU A 82 10.69 -3.38 2.57
C GLU A 82 11.39 -4.53 3.32
N GLY A 83 12.40 -4.22 4.11
CA GLY A 83 13.12 -5.22 4.92
C GLY A 83 12.31 -5.86 6.06
N LEU A 84 11.10 -5.36 6.34
CA LEU A 84 10.18 -5.99 7.31
C LEU A 84 9.45 -7.22 6.74
N PHE A 85 9.48 -7.40 5.43
CA PHE A 85 8.66 -8.38 4.72
C PHE A 85 9.53 -9.41 4.00
N GLY A 86 9.11 -10.66 4.01
CA GLY A 86 9.79 -11.73 3.28
C GLY A 86 9.64 -11.61 1.77
N LYS A 87 8.52 -11.04 1.31
CA LYS A 87 8.21 -10.81 -0.11
C LYS A 87 7.47 -9.50 -0.29
N VAL A 88 7.75 -8.82 -1.39
CA VAL A 88 7.09 -7.56 -1.76
C VAL A 88 6.33 -7.72 -3.07
N ILE A 89 5.08 -7.30 -3.05
CA ILE A 89 4.19 -7.26 -4.22
C ILE A 89 3.94 -5.80 -4.59
N THR A 90 4.35 -5.38 -5.78
CA THR A 90 3.99 -4.05 -6.29
C THR A 90 2.85 -4.16 -7.30
N VAL A 91 1.87 -3.28 -7.14
CA VAL A 91 0.77 -3.13 -8.10
C VAL A 91 1.02 -1.87 -8.92
N ILE A 92 1.20 -2.06 -10.21
CA ILE A 92 1.47 -0.99 -11.15
C ILE A 92 0.27 -0.74 -12.08
N SER A 93 0.16 0.48 -12.58
CA SER A 93 -0.86 0.85 -13.57
C SER A 93 -0.26 1.89 -14.51
N PRO A 94 -0.60 1.92 -15.80
CA PRO A 94 -0.22 3.00 -16.69
C PRO A 94 -0.56 4.37 -16.11
N VAL A 95 0.32 5.35 -16.26
CA VAL A 95 0.18 6.70 -15.65
C VAL A 95 -1.13 7.37 -16.06
N ASP A 96 -1.48 7.29 -17.35
CA ASP A 96 -2.73 7.88 -17.85
C ASP A 96 -3.95 7.28 -17.16
N LEU A 97 -3.95 5.97 -16.93
CA LEU A 97 -5.02 5.27 -16.23
C LEU A 97 -5.05 5.59 -14.73
N GLN A 98 -3.89 5.86 -14.12
CA GLN A 98 -3.83 6.35 -12.74
C GLN A 98 -4.47 7.73 -12.63
N ILE A 99 -4.12 8.66 -13.52
CA ILE A 99 -4.68 10.01 -13.58
C ILE A 99 -6.19 9.95 -13.78
N GLU A 100 -6.65 9.18 -14.78
CA GLU A 100 -8.08 8.99 -15.05
C GLU A 100 -8.85 8.52 -13.82
N ARG A 101 -8.34 7.48 -13.14
CA ARG A 101 -8.96 6.92 -11.93
C ARG A 101 -8.95 7.91 -10.77
N MET A 102 -7.89 8.68 -10.59
CA MET A 102 -7.82 9.70 -9.54
C MET A 102 -8.82 10.83 -9.80
N CYS A 103 -8.96 11.28 -11.04
CA CYS A 103 -9.94 12.30 -11.41
C CYS A 103 -11.39 11.79 -11.24
N SER A 104 -11.68 10.60 -11.76
CA SER A 104 -13.06 10.06 -11.78
C SER A 104 -13.56 9.58 -10.42
N THR A 105 -12.68 8.98 -9.58
CA THR A 105 -13.11 8.35 -8.32
C THR A 105 -12.85 9.19 -7.08
N ARG A 106 -11.88 10.11 -7.12
CA ARG A 106 -11.48 10.94 -5.97
C ARG A 106 -11.66 12.43 -6.20
N GLY A 107 -12.12 12.84 -7.39
CA GLY A 107 -12.40 14.24 -7.73
C GLY A 107 -11.15 15.13 -7.83
N TYR A 108 -9.95 14.55 -8.01
CA TYR A 108 -8.74 15.35 -8.22
C TYR A 108 -8.76 16.00 -9.61
N THR A 109 -8.16 17.19 -9.71
CA THR A 109 -7.79 17.76 -11.00
C THR A 109 -6.61 16.96 -11.59
N LYS A 110 -6.40 17.07 -12.90
CA LYS A 110 -5.26 16.43 -13.57
C LYS A 110 -3.93 16.85 -12.96
N ASP A 111 -3.74 18.15 -12.73
CA ASP A 111 -2.54 18.72 -12.11
C ASP A 111 -2.27 18.14 -10.70
N GLU A 112 -3.31 17.99 -9.90
CA GLU A 112 -3.18 17.38 -8.57
C GLU A 112 -2.81 15.90 -8.64
N ALA A 113 -3.39 15.17 -9.58
CA ALA A 113 -3.07 13.77 -9.82
C ALA A 113 -1.60 13.60 -10.27
N GLU A 114 -1.16 14.39 -11.24
CA GLU A 114 0.23 14.38 -11.72
C GLU A 114 1.23 14.72 -10.61
N LYS A 115 0.98 15.75 -9.80
CA LYS A 115 1.83 16.11 -8.66
C LYS A 115 1.91 14.99 -7.62
N ARG A 116 0.81 14.30 -7.36
CA ARG A 116 0.79 13.16 -6.41
C ARG A 116 1.58 11.97 -6.94
N ILE A 117 1.46 11.66 -8.22
CA ILE A 117 2.24 10.60 -8.87
C ILE A 117 3.73 10.96 -8.83
N ALA A 118 4.09 12.19 -9.22
CA ALA A 118 5.46 12.66 -9.24
C ALA A 118 6.12 12.75 -7.84
N SER A 119 5.33 12.82 -6.77
CA SER A 119 5.85 12.83 -5.39
C SER A 119 6.19 11.45 -4.82
N GLN A 120 5.89 10.38 -5.56
CA GLN A 120 6.20 9.01 -5.18
C GLN A 120 7.38 8.46 -5.98
N MET A 121 7.99 7.39 -5.49
CA MET A 121 8.98 6.63 -6.24
C MET A 121 8.40 6.19 -7.59
N PRO A 122 9.15 6.30 -8.70
CA PRO A 122 8.69 5.83 -10.01
C PRO A 122 8.23 4.37 -9.97
N THR A 123 7.16 4.09 -10.69
CA THR A 123 6.52 2.75 -10.71
C THR A 123 7.49 1.66 -11.20
N GLU A 124 8.35 2.00 -12.16
CA GLU A 124 9.37 1.11 -12.71
C GLU A 124 10.42 0.76 -11.66
N GLU A 125 10.83 1.72 -10.84
CA GLU A 125 11.78 1.49 -9.75
C GLU A 125 11.17 0.59 -8.66
N LYS A 126 9.91 0.83 -8.29
CA LYS A 126 9.17 -0.06 -7.37
C LYS A 126 9.08 -1.49 -7.92
N ALA A 127 8.81 -1.63 -9.21
CA ALA A 127 8.71 -2.94 -9.86
C ALA A 127 10.04 -3.72 -9.79
N VAL A 128 11.17 -3.06 -10.07
CA VAL A 128 12.51 -3.68 -10.00
C VAL A 128 12.86 -4.13 -8.57
N ARG A 129 12.38 -3.43 -7.55
CA ARG A 129 12.64 -3.73 -6.13
C ARG A 129 11.65 -4.75 -5.52
N SER A 130 10.72 -5.25 -6.30
CA SER A 130 9.66 -6.15 -5.82
C SER A 130 9.89 -7.59 -6.27
N ASP A 131 9.46 -8.55 -5.46
CA ASP A 131 9.46 -9.97 -5.82
C ASP A 131 8.37 -10.30 -6.85
N PHE A 132 7.22 -9.63 -6.74
CA PHE A 132 6.09 -9.82 -7.64
C PHE A 132 5.54 -8.48 -8.12
N VAL A 133 5.09 -8.46 -9.37
CA VAL A 133 4.45 -7.28 -9.97
C VAL A 133 3.09 -7.65 -10.54
N ILE A 134 2.06 -6.93 -10.13
CA ILE A 134 0.71 -7.05 -10.69
C ILE A 134 0.43 -5.81 -11.53
N VAL A 135 0.22 -6.00 -12.83
CA VAL A 135 -0.18 -4.92 -13.73
C VAL A 135 -1.70 -4.75 -13.70
N ASN A 136 -2.17 -3.61 -13.20
CA ASN A 136 -3.58 -3.23 -13.14
C ASN A 136 -3.93 -2.26 -14.29
N ASP A 137 -3.93 -2.81 -15.49
CA ASP A 137 -4.10 -2.11 -16.77
C ASP A 137 -5.45 -2.36 -17.46
N SER A 138 -6.36 -3.07 -16.78
CA SER A 138 -7.54 -3.62 -17.40
C SER A 138 -8.74 -3.60 -16.43
N THR A 139 -9.69 -4.54 -16.59
CA THR A 139 -10.89 -4.65 -15.76
C THR A 139 -10.60 -5.21 -14.38
N ILE A 140 -11.56 -5.03 -13.46
CA ILE A 140 -11.48 -5.56 -12.10
C ILE A 140 -11.43 -7.10 -12.12
N GLU A 141 -12.12 -7.74 -13.03
CA GLU A 141 -12.16 -9.20 -13.20
C GLU A 141 -10.76 -9.73 -13.52
N LYS A 142 -10.07 -9.13 -14.49
CA LYS A 142 -8.69 -9.50 -14.84
C LYS A 142 -7.71 -9.23 -13.69
N LEU A 143 -7.91 -8.16 -12.94
CA LEU A 143 -7.12 -7.91 -11.73
C LEU A 143 -7.32 -9.02 -10.69
N LYS A 144 -8.55 -9.45 -10.46
CA LYS A 144 -8.86 -10.56 -9.54
C LYS A 144 -8.22 -11.87 -9.98
N GLU A 145 -8.23 -12.18 -11.28
CA GLU A 145 -7.57 -13.37 -11.83
C GLU A 145 -6.05 -13.34 -11.56
N LYS A 146 -5.39 -12.20 -11.81
CA LYS A 146 -3.96 -12.02 -11.52
C LYS A 146 -3.66 -12.20 -10.02
N ILE A 147 -4.52 -11.67 -9.15
CA ILE A 147 -4.38 -11.81 -7.70
C ILE A 147 -4.60 -13.26 -7.26
N ALA A 148 -5.59 -13.95 -7.81
CA ALA A 148 -5.86 -15.35 -7.49
C ALA A 148 -4.69 -16.26 -7.90
N PHE A 149 -4.11 -16.03 -9.07
CA PHE A 149 -2.91 -16.74 -9.51
C PHE A 149 -1.74 -16.51 -8.55
N LEU A 150 -1.45 -15.26 -8.19
CA LEU A 150 -0.37 -14.95 -7.26
C LEU A 150 -0.63 -15.53 -5.86
N ALA A 151 -1.87 -15.54 -5.40
CA ALA A 151 -2.23 -16.13 -4.12
C ALA A 151 -1.93 -17.64 -4.06
N GLU A 152 -2.12 -18.37 -5.17
CA GLU A 152 -1.75 -19.80 -5.26
C GLU A 152 -0.21 -19.98 -5.24
N GLU A 153 0.52 -19.13 -5.95
CA GLU A 153 1.99 -19.20 -5.92
C GLU A 153 2.54 -18.93 -4.51
N ILE A 154 2.01 -17.90 -3.81
CA ILE A 154 2.38 -17.62 -2.42
C ILE A 154 2.09 -18.83 -1.51
N ARG A 155 0.96 -19.52 -1.70
CA ARG A 155 0.62 -20.72 -0.91
C ARG A 155 1.56 -21.88 -1.16
N LYS A 156 1.99 -22.10 -2.41
CA LYS A 156 2.97 -23.15 -2.75
C LYS A 156 4.32 -22.84 -2.10
N GLU A 157 4.84 -21.63 -2.29
CA GLU A 157 6.11 -21.23 -1.67
C GLU A 157 6.07 -21.38 -0.13
N PHE A 158 4.95 -21.01 0.49
CA PHE A 158 4.81 -21.08 1.95
C PHE A 158 4.74 -22.52 2.46
N LYS A 159 4.22 -23.46 1.68
CA LYS A 159 4.20 -24.87 2.01
C LYS A 159 5.52 -25.58 1.73
N GLY A 160 6.44 -24.95 1.00
CA GLY A 160 7.69 -25.56 0.55
C GLY A 160 7.52 -26.54 -0.61
N GLU A 161 6.46 -26.35 -1.40
CA GLU A 161 6.16 -27.12 -2.62
C GLU A 161 6.79 -26.49 -3.86
#